data_13bb0139007bce40ece4d0d33584e9e8
#
_entry.id   13bb0139007bce40ece4d0d33584e9e8
#
_cell.length_a   1.000
_cell.length_b   1.000
_cell.length_c   1.000
_cell.angle_alpha   90.00
_cell.angle_beta   90.00
_cell.angle_gamma   90.00
#
_symmetry.space_group_name_H-M   'P 1'
#
loop_
_entity.id
_entity.type
_entity.pdbx_description
1 polymer ?
#
loop_
_entity_poly.entity_id
_entity_poly.type
_entity_poly.pdbx_seq_one_letter_code
_entity_poly.pdbx_strand_id
1 'polypeptide(L)'
;PAAPSAPEQPSVNKALEEDKTSPITLTATQEADGKQEPFITYTFNRIGGSIGAVTLHNDIVDSQKVADHNITINEAQQRGIGELVFNMDATQDPSYDNTVYKEVSRTADSVTLEGYDPARQLFISKTYTLHPVKNLEGKVLPGSKYLIRLTVSLLNKSPNVQDLRYMGIFGGSAYPIAKSEPKDT
;
A
#
# COMPACT_ATOMS: atom_id res chain seq x y z
N PRO A 1 31.84 30.69 -0.22
CA PRO A 1 30.46 30.42 -0.47
C PRO A 1 30.04 29.23 0.40
N ALA A 2 29.11 29.45 1.36
CA ALA A 2 28.56 28.40 2.18
C ALA A 2 27.71 27.46 1.31
N ALA A 3 27.88 26.15 1.50
CA ALA A 3 27.02 25.14 0.86
C ALA A 3 25.57 25.36 1.29
N PRO A 4 24.58 25.18 0.39
CA PRO A 4 23.18 25.28 0.77
C PRO A 4 22.86 24.25 1.85
N SER A 5 22.32 24.71 2.97
CA SER A 5 21.86 23.84 4.06
C SER A 5 20.79 22.89 3.51
N ALA A 6 20.99 21.59 3.78
CA ALA A 6 19.98 20.58 3.49
C ALA A 6 18.65 20.95 4.19
N PRO A 7 17.50 20.72 3.57
CA PRO A 7 16.21 20.98 4.22
C PRO A 7 16.13 20.15 5.50
N GLU A 8 15.83 20.80 6.63
CA GLU A 8 15.60 20.15 7.90
C GLU A 8 14.46 19.12 7.76
N GLN A 9 14.79 17.85 7.99
CA GLN A 9 13.77 16.80 8.05
C GLN A 9 13.03 16.92 9.38
N PRO A 10 11.69 16.90 9.37
CA PRO A 10 10.95 16.73 10.60
C PRO A 10 11.37 15.41 11.26
N SER A 11 11.64 15.45 12.56
CA SER A 11 11.99 14.23 13.30
C SER A 11 10.89 13.18 13.07
N VAL A 12 11.29 11.92 12.90
CA VAL A 12 10.37 10.78 12.66
C VAL A 12 9.23 10.77 13.69
N ASN A 13 9.52 11.10 14.94
CA ASN A 13 8.54 11.19 16.02
C ASN A 13 7.49 12.28 15.80
N LYS A 14 7.86 13.45 15.29
CA LYS A 14 6.91 14.53 15.02
C LYS A 14 5.99 14.19 13.84
N ALA A 15 6.52 13.53 12.79
CA ALA A 15 5.73 13.05 11.67
C ALA A 15 4.73 11.95 12.10
N LEU A 16 5.09 11.10 13.06
CA LEU A 16 4.21 10.07 13.63
C LEU A 16 3.13 10.65 14.54
N GLU A 17 3.41 11.77 15.23
CA GLU A 17 2.42 12.42 16.11
C GLU A 17 1.39 13.25 15.33
N GLU A 18 1.80 13.93 14.25
CA GLU A 18 0.89 14.67 13.37
C GLU A 18 -0.09 13.76 12.62
N ASP A 19 0.14 12.45 12.64
CA ASP A 19 -0.46 11.48 11.73
C ASP A 19 -1.56 10.61 12.33
N LYS A 20 -1.93 10.83 13.56
CA LYS A 20 -3.00 10.06 14.21
C LYS A 20 -4.41 10.42 13.72
N THR A 21 -4.58 11.38 12.83
CA THR A 21 -5.88 12.01 12.62
C THR A 21 -6.65 11.54 11.40
N SER A 22 -6.03 10.95 10.39
CA SER A 22 -6.77 10.43 9.23
C SER A 22 -6.01 9.33 8.50
N PRO A 23 -6.58 8.11 8.39
CA PRO A 23 -5.98 7.06 7.59
C PRO A 23 -5.94 7.45 6.12
N ILE A 24 -4.85 7.13 5.42
CA ILE A 24 -4.80 7.24 3.97
C ILE A 24 -5.57 6.05 3.40
N THR A 25 -6.62 6.31 2.64
CA THR A 25 -7.46 5.26 2.05
C THR A 25 -7.66 5.50 0.55
N LEU A 26 -7.87 4.44 -0.21
CA LEU A 26 -8.33 4.49 -1.60
C LEU A 26 -9.52 3.53 -1.71
N THR A 27 -10.69 4.08 -2.06
CA THR A 27 -11.94 3.32 -2.11
C THR A 27 -12.44 3.22 -3.54
N ALA A 28 -12.69 2.01 -4.02
CA ALA A 28 -13.39 1.79 -5.27
C ALA A 28 -14.88 1.62 -5.00
N THR A 29 -15.68 2.28 -5.85
CA THR A 29 -17.14 2.24 -5.80
C THR A 29 -17.71 1.55 -7.03
N GLN A 30 -18.91 1.02 -6.89
CA GLN A 30 -19.72 0.49 -7.99
C GLN A 30 -21.12 1.09 -7.91
N GLU A 31 -21.80 1.16 -9.06
CA GLU A 31 -23.19 1.56 -9.09
C GLU A 31 -24.07 0.38 -8.65
N ALA A 32 -24.88 0.60 -7.62
CA ALA A 32 -25.90 -0.32 -7.16
C ALA A 32 -27.18 0.49 -6.88
N ASP A 33 -28.28 0.10 -7.47
CA ASP A 33 -29.59 0.75 -7.31
C ASP A 33 -29.57 2.28 -7.54
N GLY A 34 -28.77 2.73 -8.53
CA GLY A 34 -28.61 4.14 -8.87
C GLY A 34 -27.74 4.95 -7.87
N LYS A 35 -27.05 4.29 -6.97
CA LYS A 35 -26.11 4.89 -6.00
C LYS A 35 -24.71 4.35 -6.19
N GLN A 36 -23.73 5.19 -5.88
CA GLN A 36 -22.32 4.78 -5.79
C GLN A 36 -22.08 4.16 -4.41
N GLU A 37 -21.84 2.85 -4.38
CA GLU A 37 -21.56 2.11 -3.15
C GLU A 37 -20.12 1.62 -3.14
N PRO A 38 -19.42 1.74 -1.99
CA PRO A 38 -18.08 1.19 -1.86
C PRO A 38 -18.13 -0.34 -1.93
N PHE A 39 -17.19 -0.96 -2.66
CA PHE A 39 -17.05 -2.41 -2.66
C PHE A 39 -15.68 -2.88 -2.16
N ILE A 40 -14.66 -2.03 -2.20
CA ILE A 40 -13.33 -2.30 -1.63
C ILE A 40 -12.67 -1.00 -1.16
N THR A 41 -12.02 -1.05 0.00
CA THR A 41 -11.21 0.04 0.53
C THR A 41 -9.80 -0.48 0.87
N TYR A 42 -8.80 0.18 0.35
CA TYR A 42 -7.40 -0.03 0.70
C TYR A 42 -6.99 1.02 1.74
N THR A 43 -6.45 0.58 2.86
CA THR A 43 -5.90 1.44 3.92
C THR A 43 -4.38 1.34 3.91
N PHE A 44 -3.70 2.48 3.87
CA PHE A 44 -2.25 2.52 3.72
C PHE A 44 -1.54 2.83 5.03
N ASN A 45 -0.46 2.11 5.28
CA ASN A 45 0.50 2.40 6.33
C ASN A 45 1.43 3.52 5.85
N ARG A 46 1.69 4.48 6.71
CA ARG A 46 2.67 5.54 6.38
C ARG A 46 4.10 5.06 6.53
N ILE A 47 4.39 4.18 7.47
CA ILE A 47 5.69 3.50 7.52
C ILE A 47 5.70 2.43 6.44
N GLY A 48 6.72 2.48 5.59
CA GLY A 48 6.86 1.57 4.45
C GLY A 48 5.96 1.91 3.25
N GLY A 49 5.04 2.90 3.36
CA GLY A 49 4.17 3.34 2.27
C GLY A 49 3.44 2.18 1.60
N SER A 50 2.81 1.31 2.36
CA SER A 50 2.28 0.02 1.94
C SER A 50 0.78 -0.14 2.28
N ILE A 51 0.09 -1.09 1.66
CA ILE A 51 -1.29 -1.41 2.02
C ILE A 51 -1.29 -2.20 3.31
N GLY A 52 -1.78 -1.60 4.40
CA GLY A 52 -1.89 -2.21 5.72
C GLY A 52 -3.12 -3.08 5.86
N ALA A 53 -4.24 -2.66 5.29
CA ALA A 53 -5.48 -3.42 5.32
C ALA A 53 -6.27 -3.26 4.02
N VAL A 54 -7.04 -4.29 3.69
CA VAL A 54 -8.00 -4.28 2.57
C VAL A 54 -9.37 -4.67 3.13
N THR A 55 -10.35 -3.78 3.00
CA THR A 55 -11.72 -4.03 3.43
C THR A 55 -12.61 -4.28 2.21
N LEU A 56 -13.21 -5.46 2.13
CA LEU A 56 -14.28 -5.80 1.19
C LEU A 56 -15.61 -5.44 1.85
N HIS A 57 -16.42 -4.64 1.16
CA HIS A 57 -17.71 -4.18 1.66
C HIS A 57 -18.82 -5.09 1.16
N ASN A 58 -19.73 -5.46 2.07
CA ASN A 58 -20.92 -6.27 1.76
C ASN A 58 -20.61 -7.60 1.03
N ASP A 59 -19.48 -8.21 1.38
CA ASP A 59 -19.08 -9.48 0.77
C ASP A 59 -19.74 -10.69 1.44
N ILE A 60 -19.74 -11.81 0.72
CA ILE A 60 -20.37 -13.05 1.18
C ILE A 60 -19.34 -13.87 1.95
N VAL A 61 -19.61 -14.15 3.22
CA VAL A 61 -18.85 -15.09 4.03
C VAL A 61 -19.66 -16.37 4.20
N ASP A 62 -19.04 -17.53 3.95
CA ASP A 62 -19.63 -18.86 4.17
C ASP A 62 -21.03 -19.05 3.53
N SER A 63 -21.23 -18.54 2.31
CA SER A 63 -22.49 -18.66 1.55
C SER A 63 -23.71 -17.98 2.20
N GLN A 64 -23.53 -17.27 3.30
CA GLN A 64 -24.59 -16.50 3.93
C GLN A 64 -24.40 -15.02 3.63
N LYS A 65 -25.38 -14.42 2.94
CA LYS A 65 -25.47 -12.95 2.86
C LYS A 65 -25.87 -12.42 4.23
N VAL A 66 -24.89 -11.91 4.96
CA VAL A 66 -25.15 -11.12 6.15
C VAL A 66 -25.08 -9.66 5.71
N ALA A 67 -26.19 -8.95 5.82
CA ALA A 67 -26.23 -7.52 5.54
C ALA A 67 -25.19 -6.81 6.43
N ASP A 68 -24.47 -5.85 5.84
CA ASP A 68 -23.42 -5.05 6.52
C ASP A 68 -22.17 -5.83 6.99
N HIS A 69 -21.85 -6.95 6.33
CA HIS A 69 -20.65 -7.70 6.67
C HIS A 69 -19.44 -7.22 5.84
N ASN A 70 -18.52 -6.56 6.52
CA ASN A 70 -17.24 -6.17 5.94
C ASN A 70 -16.17 -7.19 6.32
N ILE A 71 -15.38 -7.62 5.31
CA ILE A 71 -14.24 -8.49 5.51
C ILE A 71 -12.98 -7.65 5.42
N THR A 72 -12.15 -7.67 6.46
CA THR A 72 -10.83 -7.01 6.43
C THR A 72 -9.72 -8.04 6.33
N ILE A 73 -8.88 -7.87 5.33
CA ILE A 73 -7.72 -8.71 5.03
C ILE A 73 -6.45 -7.94 5.40
N ASN A 74 -5.42 -8.64 5.86
CA ASN A 74 -4.09 -8.11 6.22
C ASN A 74 -4.05 -7.18 7.44
N GLU A 75 -5.15 -6.95 8.15
CA GLU A 75 -5.21 -6.00 9.28
C GLU A 75 -4.24 -6.36 10.42
N ALA A 76 -4.08 -7.64 10.71
CA ALA A 76 -3.24 -8.13 11.80
C ALA A 76 -1.75 -8.28 11.43
N GLN A 77 -1.38 -8.00 10.19
CA GLN A 77 -0.02 -8.21 9.70
C GLN A 77 0.90 -7.05 10.09
N GLN A 78 2.12 -7.39 10.51
CA GLN A 78 3.15 -6.39 10.81
C GLN A 78 3.68 -5.68 9.55
N ARG A 79 3.49 -6.28 8.37
CA ARG A 79 4.00 -5.80 7.09
C ARG A 79 2.87 -5.58 6.10
N GLY A 80 2.95 -4.45 5.40
CA GLY A 80 1.94 -4.10 4.40
C GLY A 80 2.30 -4.59 2.99
N ILE A 81 1.28 -4.86 2.20
CA ILE A 81 1.44 -5.22 0.79
C ILE A 81 2.04 -4.04 0.02
N GLY A 82 3.10 -4.27 -0.74
CA GLY A 82 3.81 -3.21 -1.46
C GLY A 82 4.94 -2.55 -0.67
N GLU A 83 5.28 -3.06 0.53
CA GLU A 83 6.45 -2.63 1.27
C GLU A 83 7.74 -3.04 0.54
N LEU A 84 8.72 -2.14 0.46
CA LEU A 84 10.01 -2.48 -0.13
C LEU A 84 10.84 -3.30 0.84
N VAL A 85 11.58 -4.24 0.29
CA VAL A 85 12.54 -5.08 1.04
C VAL A 85 13.87 -4.98 0.34
N PHE A 86 14.91 -4.70 1.09
CA PHE A 86 16.27 -4.58 0.63
C PHE A 86 17.12 -5.72 1.18
N ASN A 87 18.27 -5.98 0.55
CA ASN A 87 19.23 -7.02 0.97
C ASN A 87 18.61 -8.43 1.02
N MET A 88 17.84 -8.79 -0.02
CA MET A 88 17.20 -10.12 -0.12
C MET A 88 18.18 -11.21 -0.55
N ASP A 89 19.47 -10.99 -0.52
CA ASP A 89 20.44 -12.06 -0.78
C ASP A 89 20.56 -13.01 0.42
N ALA A 90 21.02 -14.23 0.16
CA ALA A 90 21.13 -15.26 1.17
C ALA A 90 22.23 -15.02 2.24
N THR A 91 22.96 -13.91 2.13
CA THR A 91 24.13 -13.59 2.99
C THR A 91 23.82 -12.56 4.06
N GLN A 92 22.66 -11.86 3.95
CA GLN A 92 22.29 -10.80 4.87
C GLN A 92 20.81 -10.93 5.26
N ASP A 93 20.47 -10.45 6.44
CA ASP A 93 19.07 -10.35 6.85
C ASP A 93 18.32 -9.32 6.00
N PRO A 94 17.09 -9.61 5.54
CA PRO A 94 16.27 -8.67 4.81
C PRO A 94 16.06 -7.38 5.62
N SER A 95 16.28 -6.24 4.98
CA SER A 95 15.99 -4.92 5.55
C SER A 95 14.72 -4.35 4.96
N TYR A 96 13.72 -4.17 5.79
CA TYR A 96 12.42 -3.62 5.38
C TYR A 96 12.45 -2.09 5.33
N ASP A 97 11.57 -1.54 4.50
CA ASP A 97 11.40 -0.10 4.33
C ASP A 97 10.72 0.52 5.56
N ASN A 98 11.49 1.21 6.37
CA ASN A 98 10.99 1.95 7.54
C ASN A 98 10.83 3.45 7.24
N THR A 99 10.85 3.85 5.98
CA THR A 99 10.65 5.23 5.56
C THR A 99 9.22 5.68 5.89
N VAL A 100 9.10 6.90 6.40
CA VAL A 100 7.79 7.54 6.61
C VAL A 100 7.34 8.21 5.33
N TYR A 101 6.18 7.84 4.83
CA TYR A 101 5.57 8.36 3.62
C TYR A 101 4.49 9.39 3.93
N LYS A 102 4.36 10.37 3.05
CA LYS A 102 3.27 11.36 3.03
C LYS A 102 2.46 11.19 1.76
N GLU A 103 1.16 11.40 1.87
CA GLU A 103 0.32 11.54 0.69
C GLU A 103 0.63 12.88 0.02
N VAL A 104 0.98 12.81 -1.27
CA VAL A 104 1.33 14.01 -2.07
C VAL A 104 0.34 14.26 -3.20
N SER A 105 -0.40 13.24 -3.60
CA SER A 105 -1.43 13.37 -4.65
C SER A 105 -2.51 12.32 -4.46
N ARG A 106 -3.74 12.71 -4.79
CA ARG A 106 -4.93 11.84 -4.78
C ARG A 106 -5.83 12.17 -5.96
N THR A 107 -6.36 11.12 -6.57
CA THR A 107 -7.51 11.20 -7.50
C THR A 107 -8.60 10.25 -7.02
N ALA A 108 -9.69 10.14 -7.78
CA ALA A 108 -10.72 9.13 -7.50
C ALA A 108 -10.17 7.69 -7.58
N ASP A 109 -9.17 7.47 -8.44
CA ASP A 109 -8.67 6.12 -8.76
C ASP A 109 -7.25 5.88 -8.29
N SER A 110 -6.57 6.85 -7.69
CA SER A 110 -5.18 6.70 -7.30
C SER A 110 -4.77 7.51 -6.08
N VAL A 111 -3.74 7.04 -5.40
CA VAL A 111 -3.03 7.76 -4.34
C VAL A 111 -1.53 7.64 -4.57
N THR A 112 -0.81 8.74 -4.40
CA THR A 112 0.66 8.76 -4.47
C THR A 112 1.22 9.11 -3.10
N LEU A 113 2.13 8.26 -2.64
CA LEU A 113 2.84 8.38 -1.37
C LEU A 113 4.32 8.65 -1.67
N GLU A 114 4.93 9.61 -0.99
CA GLU A 114 6.35 9.93 -1.13
C GLU A 114 7.05 9.91 0.21
N GLY A 115 8.28 9.40 0.19
CA GLY A 115 9.15 9.32 1.35
C GLY A 115 10.63 9.42 0.99
N TYR A 116 11.46 9.69 1.98
CA TYR A 116 12.90 9.74 1.84
C TYR A 116 13.55 8.77 2.81
N ASP A 117 14.36 7.85 2.29
CA ASP A 117 15.21 6.97 3.08
C ASP A 117 16.60 7.63 3.28
N PRO A 118 16.89 8.14 4.48
CA PRO A 118 18.16 8.82 4.73
C PRO A 118 19.35 7.88 4.75
N ALA A 119 19.15 6.61 5.12
CA ALA A 119 20.22 5.62 5.18
C ALA A 119 20.74 5.26 3.79
N ARG A 120 19.82 5.19 2.81
CA ARG A 120 20.14 4.88 1.40
C ARG A 120 20.19 6.13 0.52
N GLN A 121 19.81 7.29 1.07
CA GLN A 121 19.68 8.54 0.31
C GLN A 121 18.78 8.38 -0.93
N LEU A 122 17.70 7.63 -0.77
CA LEU A 122 16.71 7.37 -1.81
C LEU A 122 15.46 8.20 -1.55
N PHE A 123 15.03 8.95 -2.57
CA PHE A 123 13.68 9.49 -2.62
C PHE A 123 12.78 8.44 -3.30
N ILE A 124 11.70 8.07 -2.64
CA ILE A 124 10.83 6.97 -3.05
C ILE A 124 9.44 7.51 -3.27
N SER A 125 8.87 7.25 -4.44
CA SER A 125 7.47 7.56 -4.76
C SER A 125 6.74 6.27 -5.10
N LYS A 126 5.60 6.04 -4.47
CA LYS A 126 4.72 4.88 -4.66
C LYS A 126 3.35 5.36 -5.08
N THR A 127 2.94 5.01 -6.29
CA THR A 127 1.60 5.30 -6.79
C THR A 127 0.79 4.02 -6.85
N TYR A 128 -0.32 4.01 -6.11
CA TYR A 128 -1.32 2.96 -6.13
C TYR A 128 -2.50 3.42 -6.97
N THR A 129 -2.87 2.62 -7.98
CA THR A 129 -3.95 2.96 -8.92
C THR A 129 -4.92 1.80 -9.02
N LEU A 130 -6.22 2.05 -8.86
CA LEU A 130 -7.26 1.07 -9.17
C LEU A 130 -7.15 0.68 -10.65
N HIS A 131 -7.11 -0.62 -10.91
CA HIS A 131 -6.79 -1.12 -12.25
C HIS A 131 -7.79 -2.17 -12.76
N PRO A 132 -9.08 -1.82 -12.91
CA PRO A 132 -10.04 -2.74 -13.48
C PRO A 132 -9.68 -3.04 -14.95
N VAL A 133 -9.58 -4.32 -15.29
CA VAL A 133 -9.34 -4.77 -16.66
C VAL A 133 -10.68 -4.83 -17.39
N LYS A 134 -10.74 -4.25 -18.60
CA LYS A 134 -11.92 -4.28 -19.45
C LYS A 134 -11.71 -5.23 -20.63
N ASN A 135 -12.77 -5.90 -21.05
CA ASN A 135 -12.78 -6.66 -22.30
C ASN A 135 -12.87 -5.73 -23.53
N LEU A 136 -12.86 -6.31 -24.73
CA LEU A 136 -12.93 -5.57 -25.99
C LEU A 136 -14.22 -4.72 -26.14
N GLU A 137 -15.27 -5.07 -25.42
CA GLU A 137 -16.55 -4.35 -25.40
C GLU A 137 -16.58 -3.23 -24.33
N GLY A 138 -15.47 -3.03 -23.61
CA GLY A 138 -15.37 -2.03 -22.54
C GLY A 138 -15.95 -2.46 -21.20
N LYS A 139 -16.43 -3.71 -21.06
CA LYS A 139 -16.98 -4.25 -19.81
C LYS A 139 -15.87 -4.71 -18.88
N VAL A 140 -15.96 -4.34 -17.61
CA VAL A 140 -15.02 -4.78 -16.57
C VAL A 140 -15.11 -6.30 -16.39
N LEU A 141 -13.96 -6.98 -16.46
CA LEU A 141 -13.88 -8.41 -16.22
C LEU A 141 -14.18 -8.75 -14.76
N PRO A 142 -14.98 -9.80 -14.48
CA PRO A 142 -15.22 -10.26 -13.12
C PRO A 142 -13.90 -10.51 -12.38
N GLY A 143 -13.82 -10.08 -11.12
CA GLY A 143 -12.60 -10.20 -10.30
C GLY A 143 -11.54 -9.13 -10.57
N SER A 144 -11.44 -8.58 -11.78
CA SER A 144 -10.44 -7.52 -12.05
C SER A 144 -10.77 -6.18 -11.39
N LYS A 145 -11.99 -5.99 -10.94
CA LYS A 145 -12.39 -4.79 -10.18
C LYS A 145 -11.63 -4.63 -8.84
N TYR A 146 -11.06 -5.73 -8.35
CA TYR A 146 -10.26 -5.75 -7.12
C TYR A 146 -8.75 -5.53 -7.36
N LEU A 147 -8.34 -5.35 -8.62
CA LEU A 147 -6.93 -5.16 -8.92
C LEU A 147 -6.48 -3.74 -8.60
N ILE A 148 -5.34 -3.67 -7.94
CA ILE A 148 -4.59 -2.42 -7.71
C ILE A 148 -3.21 -2.56 -8.34
N ARG A 149 -2.78 -1.52 -9.03
CA ARG A 149 -1.44 -1.43 -9.60
C ARG A 149 -0.57 -0.61 -8.68
N LEU A 150 0.61 -1.11 -8.35
CA LEU A 150 1.67 -0.36 -7.69
C LEU A 150 2.72 0.03 -8.71
N THR A 151 3.02 1.32 -8.78
CA THR A 151 4.18 1.87 -9.50
C THR A 151 5.15 2.45 -8.47
N VAL A 152 6.40 1.99 -8.50
CA VAL A 152 7.46 2.48 -7.61
C VAL A 152 8.48 3.24 -8.44
N SER A 153 8.79 4.47 -8.02
CA SER A 153 9.86 5.29 -8.59
C SER A 153 10.91 5.55 -7.53
N LEU A 154 12.17 5.33 -7.87
CA LEU A 154 13.31 5.53 -7.00
C LEU A 154 14.21 6.60 -7.59
N LEU A 155 14.54 7.64 -6.82
CA LEU A 155 15.48 8.67 -7.20
C LEU A 155 16.65 8.67 -6.23
N ASN A 156 17.83 8.30 -6.75
CA ASN A 156 19.06 8.34 -5.98
C ASN A 156 19.50 9.80 -5.76
N LYS A 157 19.59 10.22 -4.51
CA LYS A 157 20.11 11.52 -4.09
C LYS A 157 21.57 11.45 -3.60
N SER A 158 22.12 10.23 -3.51
CA SER A 158 23.54 10.02 -3.17
C SER A 158 24.42 10.40 -4.37
N PRO A 159 25.64 10.91 -4.14
CA PRO A 159 26.65 11.03 -5.19
C PRO A 159 27.17 9.66 -5.69
N ASN A 160 26.90 8.59 -4.94
CA ASN A 160 27.37 7.25 -5.21
C ASN A 160 26.28 6.42 -5.89
N VAL A 161 26.69 5.43 -6.68
CA VAL A 161 25.79 4.42 -7.26
C VAL A 161 25.21 3.58 -6.12
N GLN A 162 23.90 3.36 -6.15
CA GLN A 162 23.19 2.46 -5.24
C GLN A 162 23.00 1.10 -5.90
N ASP A 163 23.36 0.04 -5.19
CA ASP A 163 23.11 -1.32 -5.64
C ASP A 163 21.72 -1.79 -5.17
N LEU A 164 20.80 -1.95 -6.10
CA LEU A 164 19.44 -2.38 -5.84
C LEU A 164 19.13 -3.79 -6.37
N ARG A 165 20.17 -4.58 -6.70
CA ARG A 165 19.99 -5.93 -7.28
C ARG A 165 19.16 -6.88 -6.39
N TYR A 166 19.20 -6.69 -5.08
CA TYR A 166 18.52 -7.50 -4.10
C TYR A 166 17.34 -6.77 -3.44
N MET A 167 16.72 -5.86 -4.18
CA MET A 167 15.49 -5.21 -3.76
C MET A 167 14.28 -6.04 -4.20
N GLY A 168 13.30 -6.15 -3.34
CA GLY A 168 12.03 -6.79 -3.62
C GLY A 168 10.85 -5.99 -3.11
N ILE A 169 9.66 -6.51 -3.36
CA ILE A 169 8.40 -5.97 -2.88
C ILE A 169 7.69 -7.08 -2.09
N PHE A 170 7.28 -6.78 -0.86
CA PHE A 170 6.52 -7.71 -0.06
C PHE A 170 5.08 -7.85 -0.63
N GLY A 171 4.71 -9.06 -1.00
CA GLY A 171 3.43 -9.37 -1.63
C GLY A 171 2.26 -9.55 -0.66
N GLY A 172 2.52 -9.46 0.64
CA GLY A 172 1.52 -9.73 1.68
C GLY A 172 1.54 -11.18 2.15
N SER A 173 0.73 -11.48 3.15
CA SER A 173 0.46 -12.82 3.64
C SER A 173 -1.06 -13.05 3.69
N ALA A 174 -1.48 -14.28 3.40
CA ALA A 174 -2.87 -14.68 3.54
C ALA A 174 -3.17 -15.00 5.01
N TYR A 175 -4.36 -14.62 5.46
CA TYR A 175 -4.90 -15.01 6.77
C TYR A 175 -6.26 -15.67 6.55
N PRO A 176 -6.63 -16.73 7.30
CA PRO A 176 -7.94 -17.33 7.18
C PRO A 176 -9.04 -16.30 7.46
N ILE A 177 -9.96 -16.12 6.53
CA ILE A 177 -11.08 -15.19 6.66
C ILE A 177 -12.38 -15.90 7.09
N ALA A 178 -12.43 -17.23 6.93
CA ALA A 178 -13.52 -18.06 7.38
C ALA A 178 -13.08 -18.98 8.51
N LYS A 179 -13.99 -19.28 9.47
CA LYS A 179 -13.68 -20.18 10.59
C LYS A 179 -13.34 -21.62 10.16
N SER A 180 -13.79 -22.01 8.95
CA SER A 180 -13.54 -23.30 8.34
C SER A 180 -12.18 -23.41 7.65
N GLU A 181 -11.49 -22.28 7.44
CA GLU A 181 -10.17 -22.32 6.82
C GLU A 181 -9.12 -22.86 7.80
N PRO A 182 -8.22 -23.75 7.35
CA PRO A 182 -7.13 -24.22 8.19
C PRO A 182 -6.21 -23.04 8.53
N LYS A 183 -5.85 -22.93 9.81
CA LYS A 183 -4.81 -22.01 10.23
C LYS A 183 -3.47 -22.63 9.83
N ASP A 184 -2.73 -21.96 8.98
CA ASP A 184 -1.36 -22.34 8.71
C ASP A 184 -0.57 -22.29 10.04
N THR A 185 -0.01 -23.43 10.40
CA THR A 185 0.81 -23.63 11.61
C THR A 185 2.28 -23.45 11.28
#